data_2bc8ffda89631a21611a6ab438cd8671
#
_entry.id   2bc8ffda89631a21611a6ab438cd8671
#
_cell.length_a   1.000
_cell.length_b   1.000
_cell.length_c   1.000
_cell.angle_alpha   90.00
_cell.angle_beta   90.00
_cell.angle_gamma   90.00
#
_symmetry.space_group_name_H-M   'P 1'
#
loop_
_entity.id
_entity.type
_entity.pdbx_description
1 polymer ?
#
loop_
_entity_poly.entity_id
_entity_poly.type
_entity_poly.pdbx_seq_one_letter_code
_entity_poly.pdbx_strand_id
1 'polypeptide(L)'
;MEGEERFHYGIDIGAAAGTEIGCFADGTVTAVGESSSYGKYITVAHEGGYSTLYAHCSRIIASSGASVKEGDVIAEVGETGVATGPHLHFELHEGSQYLNPIYYVSLA
;
A
#
# COMPACT_ATOMS: atom_id res chain seq x y z
N MET A 1 -9.85 16.19 -14.97
CA MET A 1 -9.62 16.09 -14.17
C MET A 1 -8.65 15.99 -13.79
N GLU A 2 -8.64 16.20 -13.90
CA GLU A 2 -7.90 16.02 -13.55
C GLU A 2 -7.30 16.21 -12.39
N GLY A 3 -7.50 17.25 -11.72
CA GLY A 3 -6.71 17.53 -10.55
C GLY A 3 -7.14 16.77 -9.36
N GLU A 4 -8.41 16.75 -9.17
CA GLU A 4 -8.94 16.06 -8.01
C GLU A 4 -8.63 14.58 -8.05
N GLU A 5 -8.47 14.03 -9.22
CA GLU A 5 -8.18 12.61 -9.32
C GLU A 5 -6.83 12.27 -8.78
N ARG A 6 -5.90 13.22 -8.80
CA ARG A 6 -4.59 12.97 -8.26
C ARG A 6 -4.59 12.80 -6.76
N PHE A 7 -5.63 13.24 -6.08
CA PHE A 7 -5.74 13.09 -4.64
C PHE A 7 -6.38 11.79 -4.23
N HIS A 8 -6.86 11.00 -5.21
CA HIS A 8 -7.62 9.79 -4.92
C HIS A 8 -7.09 8.61 -5.69
N TYR A 9 -5.78 8.54 -5.82
CA TYR A 9 -5.14 7.40 -6.47
C TYR A 9 -5.23 6.13 -5.64
N GLY A 10 -5.61 6.25 -4.39
CA GLY A 10 -5.71 5.13 -3.50
C GLY A 10 -6.88 5.31 -2.56
N ILE A 11 -6.99 4.42 -1.62
CA ILE A 11 -7.98 4.49 -0.55
C ILE A 11 -7.27 4.52 0.79
N ASP A 12 -7.89 5.20 1.75
CA ASP A 12 -7.40 5.23 3.12
C ASP A 12 -8.29 4.35 3.97
N ILE A 13 -7.67 3.42 4.67
CA ILE A 13 -8.37 2.45 5.50
C ILE A 13 -8.00 2.72 6.94
N GLY A 14 -8.98 3.15 7.73
CA GLY A 14 -8.75 3.42 9.14
C GLY A 14 -8.45 2.14 9.89
N ALA A 15 -7.41 2.15 10.71
CA ALA A 15 -7.05 1.02 11.54
C ALA A 15 -6.10 1.50 12.64
N ALA A 16 -6.07 0.80 13.74
CA ALA A 16 -5.18 1.15 14.83
C ALA A 16 -3.72 0.94 14.43
N ALA A 17 -2.85 1.77 14.97
CA ALA A 17 -1.42 1.61 14.76
C ALA A 17 -1.00 0.22 15.25
N GLY A 18 -0.15 -0.44 14.48
CA GLY A 18 0.31 -1.80 14.78
C GLY A 18 -0.55 -2.88 14.15
N THR A 19 -1.70 -2.53 13.56
CA THR A 19 -2.53 -3.51 12.86
C THR A 19 -1.73 -4.10 11.71
N GLU A 20 -1.76 -5.42 11.58
CA GLU A 20 -1.01 -6.11 10.52
C GLU A 20 -1.65 -5.85 9.17
N ILE A 21 -0.79 -5.64 8.17
CA ILE A 21 -1.22 -5.42 6.79
C ILE A 21 -0.87 -6.67 6.00
N GLY A 22 -1.90 -7.33 5.48
CA GLY A 22 -1.73 -8.49 4.60
C GLY A 22 -1.54 -8.06 3.16
N CYS A 23 -0.71 -8.78 2.43
CA CYS A 23 -0.45 -8.50 1.02
C CYS A 23 -1.71 -8.75 0.20
N PHE A 24 -1.96 -7.87 -0.76
CA PHE A 24 -3.16 -7.90 -1.60
C PHE A 24 -3.24 -9.19 -2.44
N ALA A 25 -2.12 -9.65 -2.95
CA ALA A 25 -2.04 -10.83 -3.82
C ALA A 25 -0.59 -11.31 -3.86
N ASP A 26 -0.41 -12.50 -4.42
CA ASP A 26 0.95 -13.05 -4.59
C ASP A 26 1.80 -12.09 -5.41
N GLY A 27 3.07 -11.95 -5.07
CA GLY A 27 3.94 -11.06 -5.82
C GLY A 27 5.35 -11.01 -5.25
N THR A 28 6.07 -9.99 -5.67
CA THR A 28 7.45 -9.74 -5.25
C THR A 28 7.57 -8.32 -4.76
N VAL A 29 8.18 -8.12 -3.60
CA VAL A 29 8.40 -6.79 -3.04
C VAL A 29 9.41 -6.07 -3.93
N THR A 30 9.00 -4.94 -4.50
CA THR A 30 9.84 -4.18 -5.43
C THR A 30 10.56 -3.03 -4.76
N ALA A 31 10.00 -2.45 -3.70
CA ALA A 31 10.64 -1.35 -2.99
C ALA A 31 10.16 -1.28 -1.55
N VAL A 32 11.06 -0.88 -0.69
CA VAL A 32 10.78 -0.55 0.71
C VAL A 32 11.50 0.76 0.95
N GLY A 33 10.80 1.75 1.47
CA GLY A 33 11.42 3.05 1.67
C GLY A 33 10.66 3.93 2.63
N GLU A 34 11.12 5.18 2.68
CA GLU A 34 10.48 6.17 3.53
C GLU A 34 10.56 7.51 2.80
N SER A 35 9.45 8.21 2.73
CA SER A 35 9.39 9.54 2.13
C SER A 35 8.65 10.47 3.07
N SER A 36 8.76 11.79 2.79
CA SER A 36 8.09 12.77 3.65
C SER A 36 6.57 12.69 3.52
N SER A 37 6.06 12.29 2.36
CA SER A 37 4.62 12.23 2.14
C SER A 37 4.03 10.87 2.51
N TYR A 38 4.63 9.78 2.03
CA TYR A 38 4.12 8.42 2.30
C TYR A 38 4.54 7.89 3.66
N GLY A 39 5.58 8.47 4.28
CA GLY A 39 6.18 7.84 5.44
C GLY A 39 6.83 6.53 5.05
N LYS A 40 6.76 5.54 5.91
CA LYS A 40 7.29 4.22 5.59
C LYS A 40 6.32 3.51 4.65
N TYR A 41 6.85 2.99 3.54
CA TYR A 41 6.02 2.38 2.52
C TYR A 41 6.67 1.13 1.95
N ILE A 42 5.83 0.28 1.34
CA ILE A 42 6.28 -0.91 0.65
C ILE A 42 5.45 -1.06 -0.63
N THR A 43 6.10 -1.49 -1.71
CA THR A 43 5.41 -1.78 -2.97
C THR A 43 5.64 -3.22 -3.36
N VAL A 44 4.62 -3.82 -3.97
CA VAL A 44 4.64 -5.23 -4.39
C VAL A 44 4.17 -5.31 -5.84
N ALA A 45 4.94 -6.01 -6.67
CA ALA A 45 4.56 -6.27 -8.07
C ALA A 45 3.84 -7.61 -8.14
N HIS A 46 2.75 -7.63 -8.90
CA HIS A 46 1.91 -8.82 -9.08
C HIS A 46 1.90 -9.23 -10.54
N GLU A 47 1.40 -10.42 -10.81
CA GLU A 47 1.22 -10.87 -12.20
C GLU A 47 0.26 -9.97 -12.94
N GLY A 48 0.41 -9.90 -14.25
CA GLY A 48 -0.48 -9.13 -15.10
C GLY A 48 -0.16 -7.64 -15.15
N GLY A 49 1.00 -7.23 -14.65
CA GLY A 49 1.42 -5.83 -14.71
C GLY A 49 0.82 -4.97 -13.60
N TYR A 50 0.24 -5.57 -12.58
CA TYR A 50 -0.32 -4.84 -11.45
C TYR A 50 0.74 -4.64 -10.37
N SER A 51 0.59 -3.58 -9.58
CA SER A 51 1.39 -3.40 -8.37
C SER A 51 0.54 -2.71 -7.31
N THR A 52 0.92 -2.91 -6.05
CA THR A 52 0.24 -2.30 -4.92
C THR A 52 1.24 -1.56 -4.05
N LEU A 53 0.77 -0.48 -3.43
CA LEU A 53 1.58 0.34 -2.54
C LEU A 53 0.85 0.48 -1.20
N TYR A 54 1.60 0.37 -0.12
CA TYR A 54 1.10 0.43 1.25
C TYR A 54 1.92 1.48 1.99
N ALA A 55 1.26 2.54 2.44
CA ALA A 55 1.96 3.72 2.99
C ALA A 55 1.50 4.05 4.40
N HIS A 56 2.23 4.96 5.02
CA HIS A 56 2.03 5.44 6.39
C HIS A 56 2.22 4.31 7.42
N CYS A 57 3.05 3.34 7.07
CA CYS A 57 3.29 2.19 7.95
C CYS A 57 4.13 2.61 9.15
N SER A 58 3.91 1.96 10.29
CA SER A 58 4.79 2.11 11.44
C SER A 58 6.00 1.22 11.30
N ARG A 59 5.85 0.07 10.60
CA ARG A 59 6.90 -0.92 10.47
C ARG A 59 6.72 -1.67 9.16
N ILE A 60 7.83 -1.89 8.46
CA ILE A 60 7.86 -2.74 7.27
C ILE A 60 8.48 -4.07 7.68
N ILE A 61 7.80 -5.15 7.38
CA ILE A 61 8.22 -6.50 7.79
C ILE A 61 8.92 -7.22 6.64
N ALA A 62 8.34 -7.15 5.43
CA ALA A 62 8.93 -7.83 4.28
C ALA A 62 10.08 -7.02 3.71
N SER A 63 11.03 -7.70 3.09
CA SER A 63 12.23 -7.08 2.52
C SER A 63 12.10 -6.93 1.02
N SER A 64 12.78 -5.93 0.47
CA SER A 64 12.86 -5.74 -0.97
C SER A 64 13.41 -7.01 -1.63
N GLY A 65 12.76 -7.46 -2.69
CA GLY A 65 13.12 -8.67 -3.40
C GLY A 65 12.44 -9.94 -2.89
N ALA A 66 11.75 -9.86 -1.77
CA ALA A 66 11.11 -11.04 -1.18
C ALA A 66 9.89 -11.46 -1.98
N SER A 67 9.66 -12.76 -2.10
CA SER A 67 8.42 -13.31 -2.63
C SER A 67 7.39 -13.34 -1.51
N VAL A 68 6.20 -12.86 -1.79
CA VAL A 68 5.11 -12.83 -0.82
C VAL A 68 3.86 -13.43 -1.44
N LYS A 69 2.98 -13.92 -0.58
CA LYS A 69 1.71 -14.49 -1.01
C LYS A 69 0.57 -13.67 -0.45
N GLU A 70 -0.58 -13.78 -1.10
CA GLU A 70 -1.78 -13.10 -0.63
C GLU A 70 -1.99 -13.39 0.84
N GLY A 71 -2.20 -12.33 1.63
CA GLY A 71 -2.43 -12.44 3.05
C GLY A 71 -1.19 -12.47 3.93
N ASP A 72 0.01 -12.64 3.33
CA ASP A 72 1.24 -12.57 4.12
C ASP A 72 1.35 -11.19 4.77
N VAL A 73 1.72 -11.16 6.05
CA VAL A 73 1.89 -9.88 6.75
C VAL A 73 3.19 -9.23 6.25
N ILE A 74 3.04 -8.07 5.62
CA ILE A 74 4.18 -7.36 5.01
C ILE A 74 4.56 -6.09 5.75
N ALA A 75 3.65 -5.55 6.58
CA ALA A 75 3.88 -4.29 7.27
C ALA A 75 2.85 -4.14 8.39
N GLU A 76 2.96 -3.05 9.15
CA GLU A 76 2.00 -2.70 10.20
C GLU A 76 1.55 -1.26 10.01
N VAL A 77 0.27 -1.02 10.26
CA VAL A 77 -0.35 0.29 10.14
C VAL A 77 0.30 1.28 11.10
N GLY A 78 0.45 2.51 10.66
CA GLY A 78 0.96 3.59 11.49
C GLY A 78 0.42 4.92 11.04
N GLU A 79 1.18 5.98 11.33
CA GLU A 79 0.84 7.32 10.91
C GLU A 79 2.09 8.10 10.52
N THR A 80 3.07 7.40 9.94
CA THR A 80 4.29 8.04 9.45
C THR A 80 4.00 8.82 8.18
N GLY A 81 4.83 9.81 7.89
CA GLY A 81 4.60 10.69 6.76
C GLY A 81 3.50 11.70 7.05
N VAL A 82 2.82 12.17 5.99
CA VAL A 82 1.72 13.12 6.13
C VAL A 82 0.45 12.35 6.43
N ALA A 83 0.14 12.19 7.69
CA ALA A 83 -1.04 11.45 8.12
C ALA A 83 -1.63 12.15 9.34
N THR A 84 -2.96 12.16 9.46
CA THR A 84 -3.67 12.81 10.54
C THR A 84 -4.21 11.82 11.55
N GLY A 85 -3.75 10.60 11.51
CA GLY A 85 -4.15 9.54 12.42
C GLY A 85 -3.76 8.20 11.81
N PRO A 86 -3.82 7.12 12.59
CA PRO A 86 -3.42 5.81 12.07
C PRO A 86 -4.36 5.36 10.97
N HIS A 87 -3.78 5.03 9.82
CA HIS A 87 -4.54 4.47 8.70
C HIS A 87 -3.58 3.87 7.70
N LEU A 88 -4.08 3.00 6.85
CA LEU A 88 -3.35 2.47 5.72
C LEU A 88 -3.77 3.25 4.47
N HIS A 89 -2.79 3.79 3.75
CA HIS A 89 -3.03 4.33 2.43
C HIS A 89 -2.63 3.26 1.43
N PHE A 90 -3.58 2.79 0.64
CA PHE A 90 -3.39 1.68 -0.29
C PHE A 90 -3.62 2.16 -1.71
N GLU A 91 -2.68 1.85 -2.62
CA GLU A 91 -2.80 2.20 -4.03
C GLU A 91 -2.69 0.94 -4.87
N LEU A 92 -3.48 0.90 -5.93
CA LEU A 92 -3.42 -0.17 -6.92
C LEU A 92 -3.07 0.48 -8.26
N HIS A 93 -2.06 -0.07 -8.92
CA HIS A 93 -1.57 0.43 -10.19
C HIS A 93 -1.59 -0.67 -11.24
N GLU A 94 -1.83 -0.30 -12.50
CA GLU A 94 -1.62 -1.19 -13.63
C GLU A 94 -0.64 -0.48 -14.55
N GLY A 95 0.55 -1.06 -14.69
CA GLY A 95 1.62 -0.38 -15.38
C GLY A 95 1.94 0.93 -14.68
N SER A 96 1.85 2.05 -15.40
CA SER A 96 2.05 3.37 -14.84
C SER A 96 0.75 4.06 -14.46
N GLN A 97 -0.39 3.38 -14.59
CA GLN A 97 -1.69 3.97 -14.32
C GLN A 97 -2.14 3.63 -12.90
N TYR A 98 -2.75 4.62 -12.25
CA TYR A 98 -3.45 4.37 -11.01
C TYR A 98 -4.84 3.82 -11.34
N LEU A 99 -5.26 2.84 -10.55
CA LEU A 99 -6.61 2.29 -10.65
C LEU A 99 -7.36 2.66 -9.39
N ASN A 100 -8.68 2.71 -9.49
CA ASN A 100 -9.50 2.94 -8.30
C ASN A 100 -9.58 1.62 -7.53
N PRO A 101 -8.90 1.49 -6.39
CA PRO A 101 -8.79 0.20 -5.71
C PRO A 101 -10.13 -0.31 -5.20
N ILE A 102 -11.11 0.56 -5.02
CA ILE A 102 -12.41 0.14 -4.51
C ILE A 102 -13.11 -0.85 -5.44
N TYR A 103 -12.72 -0.88 -6.72
CA TYR A 103 -13.27 -1.84 -7.67
C TYR A 103 -12.51 -3.15 -7.72
N TYR A 104 -11.40 -3.27 -7.00
CA TYR A 104 -10.49 -4.41 -7.14
C TYR A 104 -10.19 -5.10 -5.82
N VAL A 105 -10.60 -4.53 -4.70
CA VAL A 105 -10.33 -5.09 -3.37
C VAL A 105 -11.62 -5.30 -2.62
N SER A 106 -11.60 -6.29 -1.72
CA SER A 106 -12.69 -6.50 -0.79
C SER A 106 -12.38 -5.73 0.48
N LEU A 107 -13.33 -4.90 0.90
CA LEU A 107 -13.18 -4.13 2.12
C LEU A 107 -13.93 -4.76 3.29
N ALA A 108 -14.52 -5.90 3.05
CA ALA A 108 -15.28 -6.59 4.09
C ALA A 108 -14.39 -7.19 5.15
#